data_cadcf1e1605c9bc91ec2f66981deb70d
#
_entry.id   cadcf1e1605c9bc91ec2f66981deb70d
#
_cell.length_a   1.000
_cell.length_b   1.000
_cell.length_c   1.000
_cell.angle_alpha   90.00
_cell.angle_beta   90.00
_cell.angle_gamma   90.00
#
_symmetry.space_group_name_H-M   'P 1'
#
loop_
_entity.id
_entity.type
_entity.pdbx_description
1 polymer ?
#
loop_
_entity_poly.entity_id
_entity_poly.type
_entity_poly.pdbx_seq_one_letter_code
_entity_poly.pdbx_strand_id
1 'polypeptide(L)'
;MKFLSADVVARHLPWTTLIDKLDDTFRTGVNAPARHHHTIERPDGEATMLLMPAWEQHGYIGMKMLNVFPQNSSVGLPAISGLYLLSEGQHGQTLACIAGNELTRRRTAAASALAARYLAKTNAQTLLIVGTGQVAPMLIEAHAAVRPIQRVLVWGRNPDKVKAMVDEYQDYQGAFTTITQIEAVSDLAKACAQTDIISCATLSKEPIVRGEWLQPGCHLDLAGAFRKDMRECDGEAVARSQVFVDTWAGAKGEAGDLHQAMAEGQFSMEDIHGDLEQLTRHEVFGRRSDDDITLFKSVGASLEDLAAAIVLWEGLPQD
;
A
#
# COMPACT_ATOMS: atom_id res chain seq x y z
N MET A 1 -13.36 -21.75 14.82
CA MET A 1 -13.15 -20.65 13.84
C MET A 1 -13.87 -19.40 14.33
N LYS A 2 -13.15 -18.29 14.52
CA LYS A 2 -13.73 -16.97 14.88
C LYS A 2 -13.97 -16.13 13.60
N PHE A 3 -15.04 -15.33 13.55
CA PHE A 3 -15.24 -14.32 12.53
C PHE A 3 -14.75 -12.96 13.06
N LEU A 4 -13.80 -12.32 12.36
CA LEU A 4 -13.21 -11.05 12.75
C LEU A 4 -13.70 -9.95 11.79
N SER A 5 -14.59 -9.09 12.30
CA SER A 5 -15.20 -7.99 11.54
C SER A 5 -14.19 -6.88 11.23
N ALA A 6 -14.55 -5.95 10.34
CA ALA A 6 -13.73 -4.78 10.03
C ALA A 6 -13.37 -3.96 11.29
N ASP A 7 -14.32 -3.78 12.22
CA ASP A 7 -14.08 -3.06 13.46
C ASP A 7 -13.09 -3.77 14.39
N VAL A 8 -13.09 -5.11 14.41
CA VAL A 8 -12.11 -5.91 15.17
C VAL A 8 -10.73 -5.73 14.54
N VAL A 9 -10.62 -5.82 13.21
CA VAL A 9 -9.36 -5.59 12.48
C VAL A 9 -8.83 -4.20 12.79
N ALA A 10 -9.66 -3.16 12.68
CA ALA A 10 -9.28 -1.77 12.93
C ALA A 10 -8.72 -1.56 14.35
N ARG A 11 -9.33 -2.18 15.36
CA ARG A 11 -8.94 -2.00 16.77
C ARG A 11 -7.73 -2.81 17.20
N HIS A 12 -7.51 -3.99 16.60
CA HIS A 12 -6.50 -4.95 17.06
C HIS A 12 -5.32 -5.12 16.09
N LEU A 13 -5.13 -4.17 15.15
CA LEU A 13 -4.00 -4.18 14.22
C LEU A 13 -3.22 -2.87 14.31
N PRO A 14 -2.40 -2.66 15.39
CA PRO A 14 -1.63 -1.44 15.59
C PRO A 14 -0.57 -1.25 14.50
N TRP A 15 -0.35 -0.01 14.04
CA TRP A 15 0.56 0.30 12.94
C TRP A 15 1.98 -0.17 13.18
N THR A 16 2.58 0.17 14.32
CA THR A 16 3.98 -0.18 14.62
C THR A 16 4.17 -1.70 14.60
N THR A 17 3.30 -2.45 15.29
CA THR A 17 3.38 -3.91 15.33
C THR A 17 3.20 -4.53 13.94
N LEU A 18 2.27 -3.99 13.14
CA LEU A 18 2.06 -4.48 11.78
C LEU A 18 3.26 -4.22 10.88
N ILE A 19 3.82 -3.01 10.92
CA ILE A 19 4.98 -2.64 10.11
C ILE A 19 6.22 -3.45 10.53
N ASP A 20 6.42 -3.70 11.82
CA ASP A 20 7.51 -4.53 12.33
C ASP A 20 7.35 -6.01 11.91
N LYS A 21 6.12 -6.54 11.94
CA LYS A 21 5.85 -7.89 11.45
C LYS A 21 6.04 -8.00 9.93
N LEU A 22 5.69 -6.97 9.16
CA LEU A 22 5.98 -6.94 7.72
C LEU A 22 7.49 -6.97 7.47
N ASP A 23 8.27 -6.14 8.18
CA ASP A 23 9.73 -6.13 8.10
C ASP A 23 10.31 -7.54 8.35
N ASP A 24 9.88 -8.17 9.46
CA ASP A 24 10.31 -9.52 9.79
C ASP A 24 9.88 -10.56 8.74
N THR A 25 8.65 -10.46 8.24
CA THR A 25 8.10 -11.41 7.25
C THR A 25 8.81 -11.30 5.90
N PHE A 26 9.12 -10.09 5.43
CA PHE A 26 9.95 -9.90 4.22
C PHE A 26 11.38 -10.40 4.44
N ARG A 27 11.96 -10.13 5.61
CA ARG A 27 13.32 -10.53 5.93
C ARG A 27 13.48 -12.05 6.04
N THR A 28 12.57 -12.75 6.69
CA THR A 28 12.62 -14.21 6.89
C THR A 28 12.11 -14.98 5.69
N GLY A 29 11.20 -14.36 4.91
CA GLY A 29 10.53 -14.98 3.79
C GLY A 29 9.40 -15.92 4.21
N VAL A 30 8.42 -16.07 3.33
CA VAL A 30 7.32 -17.04 3.43
C VAL A 30 7.07 -17.65 2.05
N ASN A 31 6.40 -18.79 2.01
CA ASN A 31 5.93 -19.33 0.75
C ASN A 31 4.70 -18.53 0.30
N ALA A 32 4.84 -17.75 -0.77
CA ALA A 32 3.79 -16.90 -1.33
C ALA A 32 3.72 -17.12 -2.84
N PRO A 33 3.04 -18.18 -3.32
CA PRO A 33 2.88 -18.44 -4.75
C PRO A 33 2.19 -17.29 -5.48
N ALA A 34 2.39 -17.21 -6.79
CA ALA A 34 1.68 -16.27 -7.62
C ALA A 34 0.15 -16.40 -7.41
N ARG A 35 -0.55 -15.28 -7.39
CA ARG A 35 -2.00 -15.26 -7.25
C ARG A 35 -2.68 -15.99 -8.41
N HIS A 36 -3.73 -16.74 -8.10
CA HIS A 36 -4.53 -17.41 -9.11
C HIS A 36 -5.66 -16.49 -9.56
N HIS A 37 -5.79 -16.34 -10.88
CA HIS A 37 -6.83 -15.56 -11.52
C HIS A 37 -7.84 -16.50 -12.16
N HIS A 38 -9.12 -16.34 -11.81
CA HIS A 38 -10.22 -17.09 -12.41
C HIS A 38 -11.22 -16.11 -13.00
N THR A 39 -11.36 -16.11 -14.33
CA THR A 39 -12.36 -15.32 -15.01
C THR A 39 -13.74 -15.95 -14.81
N ILE A 40 -14.72 -15.12 -14.46
CA ILE A 40 -16.13 -15.50 -14.32
C ILE A 40 -16.89 -14.79 -15.44
N GLU A 41 -17.33 -15.57 -16.43
CA GLU A 41 -18.14 -15.05 -17.53
C GLU A 41 -19.54 -14.70 -17.03
N ARG A 42 -20.04 -13.52 -17.42
CA ARG A 42 -21.35 -13.00 -17.06
C ARG A 42 -22.01 -12.30 -18.24
N PRO A 43 -23.35 -12.23 -18.28
CA PRO A 43 -24.08 -11.54 -19.36
C PRO A 43 -23.75 -10.04 -19.47
N ASP A 44 -23.35 -9.41 -18.35
CA ASP A 44 -23.05 -7.97 -18.22
C ASP A 44 -21.54 -7.66 -18.24
N GLY A 45 -20.70 -8.64 -18.59
CA GLY A 45 -19.25 -8.52 -18.67
C GLY A 45 -18.52 -9.53 -17.79
N GLU A 46 -17.21 -9.42 -17.75
CA GLU A 46 -16.36 -10.32 -16.98
C GLU A 46 -16.20 -9.85 -15.52
N ALA A 47 -16.19 -10.81 -14.61
CA ALA A 47 -15.74 -10.66 -13.23
C ALA A 47 -14.52 -11.56 -12.99
N THR A 48 -13.80 -11.32 -11.91
CA THR A 48 -12.60 -12.11 -11.59
C THR A 48 -12.65 -12.55 -10.13
N MET A 49 -12.33 -13.83 -9.89
CA MET A 49 -12.00 -14.33 -8.56
C MET A 49 -10.49 -14.50 -8.45
N LEU A 50 -9.90 -13.94 -7.40
CA LEU A 50 -8.48 -14.06 -7.08
C LEU A 50 -8.31 -14.92 -5.83
N LEU A 51 -7.39 -15.88 -5.89
CA LEU A 51 -6.96 -16.66 -4.74
C LEU A 51 -5.48 -16.38 -4.49
N MET A 52 -5.16 -15.97 -3.26
CA MET A 52 -3.83 -15.52 -2.88
C MET A 52 -3.38 -16.27 -1.62
N PRO A 53 -2.82 -17.48 -1.77
CA PRO A 53 -2.28 -18.24 -0.64
C PRO A 53 -0.93 -17.70 -0.19
N ALA A 54 -0.63 -17.86 1.11
CA ALA A 54 0.71 -17.71 1.67
C ALA A 54 0.81 -18.54 2.95
N TRP A 55 2.03 -19.05 3.27
CA TRP A 55 2.23 -19.81 4.49
C TRP A 55 3.67 -19.72 4.99
N GLU A 56 3.82 -19.72 6.31
CA GLU A 56 5.11 -19.91 6.98
C GLU A 56 5.46 -21.40 7.04
N GLN A 57 6.74 -21.74 6.95
CA GLN A 57 7.18 -23.11 7.19
C GLN A 57 7.01 -23.43 8.69
N HIS A 58 6.09 -24.32 9.04
CA HIS A 58 5.73 -24.68 10.42
C HIS A 58 4.97 -23.61 11.22
N GLY A 59 4.46 -22.56 10.56
CA GLY A 59 3.70 -21.48 11.18
C GLY A 59 2.24 -21.46 10.73
N TYR A 60 1.77 -20.30 10.29
CA TYR A 60 0.40 -20.10 9.86
C TYR A 60 0.23 -20.32 8.35
N ILE A 61 -0.98 -20.70 7.96
CA ILE A 61 -1.42 -20.79 6.56
C ILE A 61 -2.51 -19.76 6.34
N GLY A 62 -2.39 -18.96 5.31
CA GLY A 62 -3.35 -17.93 4.96
C GLY A 62 -3.84 -18.03 3.52
N MET A 63 -5.10 -17.66 3.32
CA MET A 63 -5.72 -17.60 2.00
C MET A 63 -6.60 -16.35 1.89
N LYS A 64 -6.23 -15.43 1.01
CA LYS A 64 -7.12 -14.34 0.61
C LYS A 64 -7.93 -14.75 -0.61
N MET A 65 -9.23 -14.59 -0.52
CA MET A 65 -10.16 -14.69 -1.65
C MET A 65 -10.75 -13.31 -1.93
N LEU A 66 -10.59 -12.82 -3.15
CA LEU A 66 -11.18 -11.57 -3.62
C LEU A 66 -12.08 -11.85 -4.83
N ASN A 67 -13.23 -11.20 -4.84
CA ASN A 67 -14.12 -11.14 -5.99
C ASN A 67 -14.10 -9.71 -6.54
N VAL A 68 -13.77 -9.57 -7.82
CA VAL A 68 -13.73 -8.30 -8.53
C VAL A 68 -14.87 -8.29 -9.55
N PHE A 69 -15.86 -7.46 -9.29
CA PHE A 69 -17.08 -7.30 -10.08
C PHE A 69 -17.22 -5.84 -10.50
N PRO A 70 -16.59 -5.40 -11.60
CA PRO A 70 -16.52 -3.98 -11.98
C PRO A 70 -17.87 -3.28 -12.13
N GLN A 71 -18.90 -4.03 -12.54
CA GLN A 71 -20.25 -3.53 -12.77
C GLN A 71 -21.05 -3.25 -11.49
N ASN A 72 -20.60 -3.75 -10.34
CA ASN A 72 -21.30 -3.56 -9.06
C ASN A 72 -21.52 -2.09 -8.68
N SER A 73 -20.65 -1.19 -9.15
CA SER A 73 -20.80 0.25 -8.91
C SER A 73 -22.10 0.83 -9.49
N SER A 74 -22.63 0.23 -10.56
CA SER A 74 -23.90 0.65 -11.18
C SER A 74 -25.13 0.33 -10.33
N VAL A 75 -24.99 -0.60 -9.38
CA VAL A 75 -26.07 -1.02 -8.44
C VAL A 75 -25.74 -0.66 -6.99
N GLY A 76 -24.77 0.22 -6.77
CA GLY A 76 -24.40 0.71 -5.44
C GLY A 76 -23.65 -0.30 -4.55
N LEU A 77 -23.14 -1.39 -5.12
CA LEU A 77 -22.34 -2.39 -4.42
C LEU A 77 -20.83 -2.16 -4.63
N PRO A 78 -19.98 -2.60 -3.70
CA PRO A 78 -18.54 -2.57 -3.88
C PRO A 78 -18.10 -3.40 -5.08
N ALA A 79 -17.22 -2.84 -5.92
CA ALA A 79 -16.63 -3.58 -7.04
C ALA A 79 -15.67 -4.70 -6.58
N ILE A 80 -15.13 -4.58 -5.38
CA ILE A 80 -14.22 -5.57 -4.78
C ILE A 80 -14.76 -5.96 -3.41
N SER A 81 -14.85 -7.29 -3.18
CA SER A 81 -15.19 -7.86 -1.89
C SER A 81 -14.34 -9.10 -1.64
N GLY A 82 -14.00 -9.36 -0.37
CA GLY A 82 -13.17 -10.52 -0.06
C GLY A 82 -13.08 -10.85 1.41
N LEU A 83 -12.54 -12.04 1.62
CA LEU A 83 -12.28 -12.63 2.92
C LEU A 83 -10.82 -13.05 3.02
N TYR A 84 -10.33 -13.14 4.25
CA TYR A 84 -9.08 -13.80 4.55
C TYR A 84 -9.32 -14.97 5.52
N LEU A 85 -8.83 -16.15 5.18
CA LEU A 85 -8.85 -17.33 6.05
C LEU A 85 -7.47 -17.52 6.63
N LEU A 86 -7.40 -17.69 7.96
CA LEU A 86 -6.18 -18.02 8.69
C LEU A 86 -6.33 -19.40 9.33
N SER A 87 -5.34 -20.26 9.14
CA SER A 87 -5.25 -21.60 9.75
C SER A 87 -3.92 -21.75 10.45
N GLU A 88 -3.86 -22.59 11.50
CA GLU A 88 -2.60 -23.02 12.06
C GLU A 88 -1.95 -24.08 11.17
N GLY A 89 -0.61 -24.11 11.14
CA GLY A 89 0.13 -24.94 10.17
C GLY A 89 0.49 -26.34 10.65
N GLN A 90 0.19 -26.71 11.90
CA GLN A 90 0.52 -28.03 12.42
C GLN A 90 -0.51 -29.10 12.01
N HIS A 91 -1.80 -28.77 12.09
CA HIS A 91 -2.91 -29.68 11.77
C HIS A 91 -3.87 -29.13 10.71
N GLY A 92 -3.61 -27.89 10.22
CA GLY A 92 -4.45 -27.25 9.22
C GLY A 92 -5.80 -26.73 9.74
N GLN A 93 -5.97 -26.62 11.07
CA GLN A 93 -7.21 -26.15 11.65
C GLN A 93 -7.44 -24.68 11.34
N THR A 94 -8.62 -24.34 10.76
CA THR A 94 -8.99 -22.96 10.48
C THR A 94 -9.31 -22.21 11.78
N LEU A 95 -8.56 -21.15 12.04
CA LEU A 95 -8.64 -20.31 13.23
C LEU A 95 -9.64 -19.17 13.05
N ALA A 96 -9.52 -18.43 11.95
CA ALA A 96 -10.31 -17.23 11.72
C ALA A 96 -10.74 -17.06 10.26
N CYS A 97 -11.90 -16.41 10.09
CA CYS A 97 -12.35 -15.76 8.87
C CYS A 97 -12.37 -14.26 9.13
N ILE A 98 -11.56 -13.49 8.39
CA ILE A 98 -11.27 -12.09 8.64
C ILE A 98 -11.88 -11.22 7.54
N ALA A 99 -12.39 -10.04 7.88
CA ALA A 99 -12.87 -9.04 6.93
C ALA A 99 -11.73 -8.58 6.00
N GLY A 100 -11.65 -9.16 4.80
CA GLY A 100 -10.51 -9.02 3.89
C GLY A 100 -10.28 -7.61 3.38
N ASN A 101 -11.32 -6.80 3.23
CA ASN A 101 -11.18 -5.42 2.74
C ASN A 101 -10.43 -4.54 3.74
N GLU A 102 -10.76 -4.62 5.03
CA GLU A 102 -10.08 -3.85 6.07
C GLU A 102 -8.63 -4.31 6.25
N LEU A 103 -8.42 -5.63 6.28
CA LEU A 103 -7.07 -6.21 6.34
C LEU A 103 -6.21 -5.72 5.17
N THR A 104 -6.75 -5.77 3.94
CA THR A 104 -6.03 -5.33 2.73
C THR A 104 -5.66 -3.86 2.80
N ARG A 105 -6.57 -2.98 3.22
CA ARG A 105 -6.30 -1.54 3.32
C ARG A 105 -5.15 -1.25 4.30
N ARG A 106 -5.21 -1.87 5.48
CA ARG A 106 -4.19 -1.67 6.52
C ARG A 106 -2.82 -2.21 6.12
N ARG A 107 -2.75 -3.45 5.58
CA ARG A 107 -1.47 -4.01 5.16
C ARG A 107 -0.85 -3.24 3.98
N THR A 108 -1.69 -2.66 3.09
CA THR A 108 -1.20 -1.83 1.98
C THR A 108 -0.53 -0.56 2.51
N ALA A 109 -1.18 0.16 3.41
CA ALA A 109 -0.59 1.35 4.02
C ALA A 109 0.66 1.01 4.86
N ALA A 110 0.66 -0.13 5.55
CA ALA A 110 1.81 -0.59 6.32
C ALA A 110 3.02 -0.95 5.43
N ALA A 111 2.80 -1.53 4.24
CA ALA A 111 3.87 -1.79 3.27
C ALA A 111 4.50 -0.49 2.74
N SER A 112 3.68 0.52 2.42
CA SER A 112 4.14 1.88 2.09
C SER A 112 4.99 2.50 3.21
N ALA A 113 4.53 2.39 4.45
CA ALA A 113 5.26 2.89 5.61
C ALA A 113 6.56 2.09 5.88
N LEU A 114 6.56 0.77 5.68
CA LEU A 114 7.77 -0.04 5.75
C LEU A 114 8.79 0.42 4.72
N ALA A 115 8.39 0.61 3.46
CA ALA A 115 9.27 1.16 2.44
C ALA A 115 9.82 2.53 2.83
N ALA A 116 8.98 3.42 3.37
CA ALA A 116 9.41 4.73 3.84
C ALA A 116 10.45 4.67 4.97
N ARG A 117 10.49 3.60 5.81
CA ARG A 117 11.56 3.40 6.80
C ARG A 117 12.96 3.34 6.18
N TYR A 118 13.06 2.77 4.98
CA TYR A 118 14.31 2.60 4.25
C TYR A 118 14.57 3.72 3.24
N LEU A 119 13.50 4.33 2.70
CA LEU A 119 13.57 5.18 1.51
C LEU A 119 13.31 6.66 1.77
N ALA A 120 12.51 7.03 2.78
CA ALA A 120 12.26 8.43 3.12
C ALA A 120 13.33 8.97 4.07
N LYS A 121 13.57 10.29 4.05
CA LYS A 121 14.41 10.97 5.04
C LYS A 121 13.94 10.65 6.47
N THR A 122 14.85 10.44 7.39
CA THR A 122 14.51 10.13 8.79
C THR A 122 13.77 11.27 9.49
N ASN A 123 14.02 12.50 9.07
CA ASN A 123 13.41 13.73 9.57
C ASN A 123 12.28 14.25 8.68
N ALA A 124 11.70 13.43 7.80
CA ALA A 124 10.57 13.81 6.97
C ALA A 124 9.38 14.28 7.81
N GLN A 125 8.88 15.48 7.57
CA GLN A 125 7.83 16.12 8.35
C GLN A 125 6.58 16.47 7.55
N THR A 126 6.70 16.59 6.22
CA THR A 126 5.59 16.94 5.34
C THR A 126 5.19 15.75 4.46
N LEU A 127 3.94 15.33 4.58
CA LEU A 127 3.33 14.25 3.81
C LEU A 127 2.25 14.81 2.87
N LEU A 128 2.33 14.51 1.59
CA LEU A 128 1.26 14.76 0.62
C LEU A 128 0.54 13.46 0.30
N ILE A 129 -0.76 13.43 0.52
CA ILE A 129 -1.65 12.34 0.09
C ILE A 129 -2.31 12.72 -1.23
N VAL A 130 -2.11 11.88 -2.25
CA VAL A 130 -2.72 12.03 -3.57
C VAL A 130 -3.80 10.95 -3.73
N GLY A 131 -5.05 11.36 -3.57
CA GLY A 131 -6.23 10.49 -3.57
C GLY A 131 -7.05 10.64 -2.30
N THR A 132 -8.35 10.33 -2.41
CA THR A 132 -9.33 10.39 -1.30
C THR A 132 -10.09 9.07 -1.18
N GLY A 133 -9.43 7.97 -1.54
CA GLY A 133 -9.97 6.62 -1.42
C GLY A 133 -9.83 6.07 -0.01
N GLN A 134 -10.30 4.85 0.19
CA GLN A 134 -10.32 4.20 1.52
C GLN A 134 -8.93 3.87 2.09
N VAL A 135 -7.88 3.84 1.27
CA VAL A 135 -6.49 3.62 1.72
C VAL A 135 -5.84 4.94 2.16
N ALA A 136 -6.27 6.07 1.60
CA ALA A 136 -5.65 7.37 1.83
C ALA A 136 -5.57 7.79 3.31
N PRO A 137 -6.62 7.67 4.14
CA PRO A 137 -6.54 7.95 5.57
C PRO A 137 -5.51 7.05 6.28
N MET A 138 -5.45 5.78 5.90
CA MET A 138 -4.53 4.80 6.51
C MET A 138 -3.07 5.09 6.17
N LEU A 139 -2.78 5.66 4.99
CA LEU A 139 -1.43 6.09 4.63
C LEU A 139 -0.94 7.23 5.53
N ILE A 140 -1.82 8.16 5.93
CA ILE A 140 -1.45 9.21 6.89
C ILE A 140 -0.96 8.60 8.19
N GLU A 141 -1.75 7.70 8.76
CA GLU A 141 -1.45 7.03 10.02
C GLU A 141 -0.18 6.17 9.94
N ALA A 142 -0.07 5.38 8.87
CA ALA A 142 1.06 4.47 8.70
C ALA A 142 2.39 5.23 8.51
N HIS A 143 2.42 6.30 7.70
CA HIS A 143 3.62 7.13 7.56
C HIS A 143 3.98 7.87 8.86
N ALA A 144 2.97 8.37 9.59
CA ALA A 144 3.21 9.01 10.89
C ALA A 144 3.74 8.03 11.96
N ALA A 145 3.48 6.72 11.82
CA ALA A 145 4.04 5.70 12.71
C ALA A 145 5.56 5.48 12.49
N VAL A 146 6.12 5.88 11.35
CA VAL A 146 7.53 5.63 11.00
C VAL A 146 8.36 6.91 10.77
N ARG A 147 7.71 8.05 10.60
CA ARG A 147 8.35 9.36 10.39
C ARG A 147 7.69 10.43 11.26
N PRO A 148 8.40 11.46 11.67
CA PRO A 148 7.86 12.54 12.52
C PRO A 148 6.99 13.51 11.70
N ILE A 149 5.95 13.00 11.05
CA ILE A 149 5.04 13.79 10.22
C ILE A 149 4.32 14.81 11.10
N GLN A 150 4.43 16.08 10.71
CA GLN A 150 3.78 17.22 11.39
C GLN A 150 2.72 17.87 10.51
N ARG A 151 2.94 17.90 9.20
CA ARG A 151 2.05 18.53 8.23
C ARG A 151 1.59 17.52 7.18
N VAL A 152 0.29 17.46 6.96
CA VAL A 152 -0.34 16.61 5.93
C VAL A 152 -1.06 17.50 4.92
N LEU A 153 -0.74 17.32 3.66
CA LEU A 153 -1.41 17.93 2.52
C LEU A 153 -2.29 16.87 1.86
N VAL A 154 -3.52 17.20 1.53
CA VAL A 154 -4.44 16.26 0.85
C VAL A 154 -4.88 16.85 -0.48
N TRP A 155 -4.65 16.10 -1.55
CA TRP A 155 -5.09 16.42 -2.90
C TRP A 155 -5.96 15.31 -3.48
N GLY A 156 -6.97 15.70 -4.25
CA GLY A 156 -7.82 14.78 -4.98
C GLY A 156 -8.62 15.49 -6.07
N ARG A 157 -9.08 14.75 -7.08
CA ARG A 157 -9.87 15.28 -8.19
C ARG A 157 -11.23 15.85 -7.78
N ASN A 158 -11.76 15.42 -6.64
CA ASN A 158 -13.03 15.91 -6.10
C ASN A 158 -12.76 16.72 -4.84
N PRO A 159 -12.90 18.07 -4.87
CA PRO A 159 -12.63 18.94 -3.73
C PRO A 159 -13.52 18.66 -2.51
N ASP A 160 -14.77 18.23 -2.70
CA ASP A 160 -15.66 17.92 -1.58
C ASP A 160 -15.19 16.70 -0.80
N LYS A 161 -14.67 15.67 -1.50
CA LYS A 161 -14.08 14.49 -0.84
C LYS A 161 -12.77 14.84 -0.12
N VAL A 162 -11.97 15.74 -0.69
CA VAL A 162 -10.76 16.25 -0.04
C VAL A 162 -11.14 16.97 1.25
N LYS A 163 -12.11 17.88 1.18
CA LYS A 163 -12.60 18.62 2.34
C LYS A 163 -13.14 17.67 3.41
N ALA A 164 -13.99 16.73 3.03
CA ALA A 164 -14.57 15.77 3.97
C ALA A 164 -13.48 14.96 4.71
N MET A 165 -12.44 14.52 4.00
CA MET A 165 -11.31 13.80 4.59
C MET A 165 -10.51 14.68 5.56
N VAL A 166 -10.28 15.96 5.21
CA VAL A 166 -9.57 16.91 6.08
C VAL A 166 -10.39 17.21 7.33
N ASP A 167 -11.70 17.47 7.18
CA ASP A 167 -12.60 17.75 8.30
C ASP A 167 -12.66 16.54 9.28
N GLU A 168 -12.78 15.30 8.76
CA GLU A 168 -12.76 14.08 9.57
C GLU A 168 -11.48 13.95 10.38
N TYR A 169 -10.33 14.32 9.81
CA TYR A 169 -9.04 14.26 10.50
C TYR A 169 -8.84 15.38 11.52
N GLN A 170 -9.43 16.56 11.32
CA GLN A 170 -9.37 17.66 12.30
C GLN A 170 -10.12 17.31 13.59
N ASP A 171 -11.21 16.56 13.47
CA ASP A 171 -11.99 16.06 14.60
C ASP A 171 -11.37 14.82 15.26
N TYR A 172 -10.43 14.17 14.55
CA TYR A 172 -9.79 12.93 15.01
C TYR A 172 -8.66 13.23 16.00
N GLN A 173 -8.97 13.10 17.28
CA GLN A 173 -7.99 13.13 18.37
C GLN A 173 -7.34 11.74 18.54
N GLY A 174 -6.82 11.18 17.44
CA GLY A 174 -6.25 9.83 17.41
C GLY A 174 -4.81 9.73 17.91
N ALA A 175 -4.23 8.55 17.77
CA ALA A 175 -2.95 8.11 18.32
C ALA A 175 -1.71 8.89 17.82
N PHE A 176 -1.84 9.79 16.84
CA PHE A 176 -0.70 10.50 16.23
C PHE A 176 -0.62 11.94 16.71
N THR A 177 -0.01 12.12 17.87
CA THR A 177 0.23 13.43 18.50
C THR A 177 1.22 14.31 17.73
N THR A 178 1.91 13.78 16.72
CA THR A 178 2.89 14.52 15.91
C THR A 178 2.27 15.37 14.83
N ILE A 179 1.11 14.98 14.26
CA ILE A 179 0.43 15.73 13.20
C ILE A 179 -0.25 16.95 13.80
N THR A 180 0.29 18.14 13.46
CA THR A 180 -0.22 19.42 13.98
C THR A 180 -1.06 20.18 12.94
N GLN A 181 -0.96 19.79 11.67
CA GLN A 181 -1.64 20.46 10.55
C GLN A 181 -2.07 19.46 9.49
N ILE A 182 -3.34 19.55 9.07
CA ILE A 182 -3.86 18.87 7.89
C ILE A 182 -4.64 19.86 7.04
N GLU A 183 -4.39 19.91 5.74
CA GLU A 183 -5.00 20.88 4.86
C GLU A 183 -5.29 20.35 3.45
N ALA A 184 -6.36 20.82 2.88
CA ALA A 184 -6.72 20.60 1.49
C ALA A 184 -5.87 21.48 0.57
N VAL A 185 -5.32 20.91 -0.50
CA VAL A 185 -4.55 21.66 -1.51
C VAL A 185 -5.17 21.49 -2.90
N SER A 186 -5.16 22.55 -3.70
CA SER A 186 -5.65 22.53 -5.08
C SER A 186 -4.52 22.55 -6.11
N ASP A 187 -3.39 23.18 -5.79
CA ASP A 187 -2.20 23.24 -6.63
C ASP A 187 -1.26 22.08 -6.30
N LEU A 188 -1.37 21.00 -7.08
CA LEU A 188 -0.60 19.78 -6.85
C LEU A 188 0.90 19.99 -7.10
N ALA A 189 1.27 20.76 -8.13
CA ALA A 189 2.67 21.03 -8.43
C ALA A 189 3.37 21.74 -7.28
N LYS A 190 2.72 22.79 -6.74
CA LYS A 190 3.22 23.49 -5.56
C LYS A 190 3.27 22.60 -4.33
N ALA A 191 2.28 21.72 -4.14
CA ALA A 191 2.27 20.78 -3.03
C ALA A 191 3.43 19.79 -3.13
N CYS A 192 3.67 19.18 -4.29
CA CYS A 192 4.81 18.28 -4.53
C CYS A 192 6.16 18.96 -4.22
N ALA A 193 6.32 20.21 -4.65
CA ALA A 193 7.58 20.95 -4.49
C ALA A 193 7.95 21.29 -3.03
N GLN A 194 7.07 21.07 -2.06
CA GLN A 194 7.33 21.39 -0.64
C GLN A 194 7.15 20.17 0.29
N THR A 195 7.18 18.96 -0.26
CA THR A 195 6.80 17.74 0.46
C THR A 195 7.98 16.77 0.53
N ASP A 196 8.18 16.15 1.71
CA ASP A 196 9.20 15.12 1.92
C ASP A 196 8.75 13.75 1.41
N ILE A 197 7.45 13.42 1.61
CA ILE A 197 6.83 12.16 1.18
C ILE A 197 5.56 12.45 0.38
N ILE A 198 5.49 11.96 -0.85
CA ILE A 198 4.28 11.97 -1.68
C ILE A 198 3.76 10.55 -1.73
N SER A 199 2.56 10.30 -1.21
CA SER A 199 1.95 8.97 -1.21
C SER A 199 0.66 8.98 -2.03
N CYS A 200 0.63 8.16 -3.08
CA CYS A 200 -0.45 8.07 -4.05
C CYS A 200 -1.26 6.79 -3.85
N ALA A 201 -2.59 6.92 -3.77
CA ALA A 201 -3.53 5.81 -3.70
C ALA A 201 -4.75 6.07 -4.58
N THR A 202 -4.53 6.02 -5.89
CA THR A 202 -5.55 6.33 -6.89
C THR A 202 -5.77 5.16 -7.85
N LEU A 203 -6.85 5.21 -8.63
CA LEU A 203 -7.13 4.29 -9.72
C LEU A 203 -6.95 4.99 -11.07
N SER A 204 -6.01 5.93 -11.16
CA SER A 204 -5.79 6.71 -12.36
C SER A 204 -5.19 5.88 -13.49
N LYS A 205 -5.55 6.22 -14.71
CA LYS A 205 -4.93 5.69 -15.93
C LYS A 205 -3.98 6.71 -16.57
N GLU A 206 -4.12 7.97 -16.15
CA GLU A 206 -3.29 9.08 -16.60
C GLU A 206 -2.38 9.53 -15.44
N PRO A 207 -1.15 9.98 -15.71
CA PRO A 207 -0.23 10.42 -14.67
C PRO A 207 -0.77 11.64 -13.94
N ILE A 208 -0.70 11.59 -12.61
CA ILE A 208 -1.12 12.67 -11.71
C ILE A 208 0.10 13.44 -11.22
N VAL A 209 1.11 12.75 -10.69
CA VAL A 209 2.37 13.34 -10.24
C VAL A 209 3.36 13.38 -11.40
N ARG A 210 4.03 14.53 -11.59
CA ARG A 210 5.02 14.71 -12.64
C ARG A 210 6.43 14.75 -12.07
N GLY A 211 7.37 14.16 -12.80
CA GLY A 211 8.77 14.11 -12.42
C GLY A 211 9.39 15.49 -12.20
N GLU A 212 9.05 16.46 -13.03
CA GLU A 212 9.53 17.87 -12.92
C GLU A 212 9.17 18.54 -11.58
N TRP A 213 8.14 18.03 -10.86
CA TRP A 213 7.74 18.59 -9.56
C TRP A 213 8.50 18.00 -8.38
N LEU A 214 9.16 16.86 -8.55
CA LEU A 214 9.86 16.18 -7.48
C LEU A 214 11.15 16.94 -7.11
N GLN A 215 11.29 17.25 -5.83
CA GLN A 215 12.48 17.91 -5.30
C GLN A 215 13.54 16.90 -4.83
N PRO A 216 14.83 17.27 -4.82
CA PRO A 216 15.85 16.46 -4.17
C PRO A 216 15.44 16.08 -2.75
N GLY A 217 15.60 14.79 -2.42
CA GLY A 217 15.25 14.24 -1.13
C GLY A 217 13.81 13.77 -0.97
N CYS A 218 12.96 13.96 -1.96
CA CYS A 218 11.57 13.46 -1.94
C CYS A 218 11.52 11.93 -1.97
N HIS A 219 10.54 11.37 -1.29
CA HIS A 219 10.13 9.97 -1.40
C HIS A 219 8.76 9.89 -2.07
N LEU A 220 8.65 9.21 -3.21
CA LEU A 220 7.41 8.97 -3.94
C LEU A 220 6.92 7.54 -3.70
N ASP A 221 5.77 7.39 -3.05
CA ASP A 221 5.11 6.13 -2.76
C ASP A 221 3.87 5.95 -3.66
N LEU A 222 3.81 4.87 -4.43
CA LEU A 222 2.80 4.58 -5.44
C LEU A 222 2.08 3.27 -5.12
N ALA A 223 0.93 3.35 -4.43
CA ALA A 223 0.15 2.20 -3.98
C ALA A 223 -1.08 1.88 -4.86
N GLY A 224 -1.47 2.78 -5.78
CA GLY A 224 -2.77 2.69 -6.45
C GLY A 224 -2.78 1.96 -7.80
N ALA A 225 -1.76 2.08 -8.61
CA ALA A 225 -1.72 1.53 -9.97
C ALA A 225 -1.23 0.07 -9.98
N PHE A 226 -2.12 -0.87 -9.69
CA PHE A 226 -1.86 -2.31 -9.59
C PHE A 226 -2.24 -3.10 -10.87
N ARG A 227 -2.41 -2.42 -12.00
CA ARG A 227 -2.64 -3.00 -13.33
C ARG A 227 -1.84 -2.23 -14.35
N LYS A 228 -1.44 -2.91 -15.45
CA LYS A 228 -0.62 -2.32 -16.52
C LYS A 228 -1.24 -1.10 -17.20
N ASP A 229 -2.58 -0.98 -17.20
CA ASP A 229 -3.32 0.15 -17.77
C ASP A 229 -3.55 1.31 -16.81
N MET A 230 -2.96 1.27 -15.61
CA MET A 230 -3.04 2.31 -14.58
C MET A 230 -1.68 2.96 -14.36
N ARG A 231 -1.68 4.25 -13.98
CA ARG A 231 -0.48 4.97 -13.56
C ARG A 231 -0.82 6.16 -12.67
N GLU A 232 0.06 6.46 -11.73
CA GLU A 232 -0.08 7.58 -10.80
C GLU A 232 0.96 8.67 -11.06
N CYS A 233 2.11 8.31 -11.68
CA CYS A 233 3.14 9.27 -12.06
C CYS A 233 3.51 9.13 -13.54
N ASP A 234 4.23 10.12 -14.09
CA ASP A 234 4.79 10.05 -15.43
C ASP A 234 6.13 9.29 -15.46
N GLY A 235 6.60 8.99 -16.67
CA GLY A 235 7.87 8.27 -16.85
C GLY A 235 9.08 9.07 -16.38
N GLU A 236 9.03 10.41 -16.39
CA GLU A 236 10.08 11.25 -15.84
C GLU A 236 10.23 11.07 -14.33
N ALA A 237 9.13 10.93 -13.58
CA ALA A 237 9.18 10.64 -12.14
C ALA A 237 9.88 9.31 -11.86
N VAL A 238 9.60 8.29 -12.68
CA VAL A 238 10.28 6.99 -12.59
C VAL A 238 11.76 7.10 -12.92
N ALA A 239 12.10 7.75 -14.05
CA ALA A 239 13.48 7.89 -14.55
C ALA A 239 14.40 8.69 -13.60
N ARG A 240 13.83 9.66 -12.87
CA ARG A 240 14.59 10.49 -11.92
C ARG A 240 14.79 9.85 -10.55
N SER A 241 14.14 8.71 -10.28
CA SER A 241 14.09 8.11 -8.95
C SER A 241 14.93 6.84 -8.85
N GLN A 242 15.45 6.58 -7.65
CA GLN A 242 15.90 5.25 -7.27
C GLN A 242 14.66 4.41 -7.00
N VAL A 243 14.35 3.46 -7.89
CA VAL A 243 13.10 2.70 -7.89
C VAL A 243 13.24 1.43 -7.05
N PHE A 244 12.30 1.23 -6.12
CA PHE A 244 12.13 0.04 -5.32
C PHE A 244 10.71 -0.49 -5.46
N VAL A 245 10.52 -1.79 -5.24
CA VAL A 245 9.22 -2.45 -5.39
C VAL A 245 8.87 -3.29 -4.15
N ASP A 246 7.60 -3.67 -4.02
CA ASP A 246 7.19 -4.61 -2.98
C ASP A 246 7.76 -6.00 -3.23
N THR A 247 7.61 -6.50 -4.47
CA THR A 247 8.15 -7.78 -4.93
C THR A 247 8.51 -7.72 -6.41
N TRP A 248 9.57 -8.43 -6.80
CA TRP A 248 9.93 -8.57 -8.22
C TRP A 248 8.82 -9.19 -9.07
N ALA A 249 8.08 -10.15 -8.52
CA ALA A 249 6.97 -10.80 -9.23
C ALA A 249 5.84 -9.81 -9.51
N GLY A 250 5.47 -9.00 -8.52
CA GLY A 250 4.47 -7.95 -8.65
C GLY A 250 4.88 -6.87 -9.64
N ALA A 251 6.12 -6.39 -9.56
CA ALA A 251 6.66 -5.40 -10.49
C ALA A 251 6.59 -5.87 -11.94
N LYS A 252 7.04 -7.08 -12.23
CA LYS A 252 6.99 -7.68 -13.57
C LYS A 252 5.58 -7.94 -14.09
N GLY A 253 4.65 -8.25 -13.19
CA GLY A 253 3.28 -8.63 -13.57
C GLY A 253 2.32 -7.45 -13.74
N GLU A 254 2.36 -6.47 -12.84
CA GLU A 254 1.21 -5.61 -12.59
C GLU A 254 1.54 -4.12 -12.40
N ALA A 255 2.81 -3.73 -12.16
CA ALA A 255 3.22 -2.36 -11.84
C ALA A 255 3.05 -1.39 -13.02
N GLY A 256 1.87 -0.83 -13.18
CA GLY A 256 1.50 -0.03 -14.35
C GLY A 256 2.38 1.18 -14.58
N ASP A 257 2.77 1.91 -13.51
CA ASP A 257 3.69 3.05 -13.60
C ASP A 257 5.02 2.66 -14.26
N LEU A 258 5.59 1.52 -13.87
CA LEU A 258 6.86 1.03 -14.40
C LEU A 258 6.70 0.52 -15.84
N HIS A 259 5.64 -0.26 -16.11
CA HIS A 259 5.39 -0.79 -17.46
C HIS A 259 5.17 0.32 -18.49
N GLN A 260 4.48 1.39 -18.13
CA GLN A 260 4.24 2.50 -19.04
C GLN A 260 5.51 3.35 -19.23
N ALA A 261 6.30 3.61 -18.18
CA ALA A 261 7.59 4.26 -18.29
C ALA A 261 8.56 3.48 -19.20
N MET A 262 8.54 2.14 -19.14
CA MET A 262 9.29 1.26 -20.05
C MET A 262 8.81 1.39 -21.51
N ALA A 263 7.50 1.40 -21.72
CA ALA A 263 6.92 1.56 -23.05
C ALA A 263 7.28 2.94 -23.68
N GLU A 264 7.49 3.95 -22.84
CA GLU A 264 7.95 5.29 -23.21
C GLU A 264 9.49 5.36 -23.42
N GLY A 265 10.22 4.29 -23.13
CA GLY A 265 11.69 4.23 -23.26
C GLY A 265 12.44 5.02 -22.17
N GLN A 266 11.79 5.31 -21.04
CA GLN A 266 12.36 6.12 -19.95
C GLN A 266 12.86 5.27 -18.77
N PHE A 267 12.61 3.96 -18.77
CA PHE A 267 12.96 3.06 -17.69
C PHE A 267 13.13 1.62 -18.20
N SER A 268 13.91 0.82 -17.46
CA SER A 268 14.07 -0.62 -17.68
C SER A 268 13.84 -1.37 -16.37
N MET A 269 13.38 -2.63 -16.42
CA MET A 269 13.28 -3.46 -15.21
C MET A 269 14.63 -3.68 -14.51
N GLU A 270 15.73 -3.56 -15.25
CA GLU A 270 17.09 -3.67 -14.72
C GLU A 270 17.49 -2.44 -13.86
N ASP A 271 16.75 -1.32 -14.00
CA ASP A 271 16.97 -0.11 -13.22
C ASP A 271 16.30 -0.16 -11.84
N ILE A 272 15.53 -1.23 -11.52
CA ILE A 272 14.99 -1.45 -10.18
C ILE A 272 16.16 -1.74 -9.23
N HIS A 273 16.28 -0.92 -8.18
CA HIS A 273 17.37 -1.03 -7.20
C HIS A 273 17.20 -2.21 -6.24
N GLY A 274 15.97 -2.67 -6.03
CA GLY A 274 15.65 -3.82 -5.20
C GLY A 274 14.17 -3.87 -4.78
N ASP A 275 13.82 -4.89 -4.02
CA ASP A 275 12.50 -5.07 -3.42
C ASP A 275 12.54 -4.99 -1.88
N LEU A 276 11.37 -5.12 -1.23
CA LEU A 276 11.28 -5.09 0.23
C LEU A 276 12.05 -6.24 0.88
N GLU A 277 12.13 -7.41 0.24
CA GLU A 277 12.90 -8.54 0.76
C GLU A 277 14.39 -8.19 0.85
N GLN A 278 14.95 -7.62 -0.21
CA GLN A 278 16.34 -7.21 -0.26
C GLN A 278 16.64 -6.02 0.67
N LEU A 279 15.71 -5.06 0.79
CA LEU A 279 15.84 -3.94 1.72
C LEU A 279 15.86 -4.41 3.18
N THR A 280 14.92 -5.27 3.58
CA THR A 280 14.82 -5.78 4.96
C THR A 280 15.97 -6.70 5.34
N ARG A 281 16.57 -7.38 4.37
CA ARG A 281 17.78 -8.20 4.54
C ARG A 281 19.08 -7.40 4.47
N HIS A 282 18.99 -6.10 4.18
CA HIS A 282 20.16 -5.25 3.95
C HIS A 282 21.07 -5.73 2.81
N GLU A 283 20.51 -6.43 1.83
CA GLU A 283 21.21 -6.86 0.61
C GLU A 283 21.38 -5.70 -0.38
N VAL A 284 20.47 -4.73 -0.30
CA VAL A 284 20.56 -3.45 -1.04
C VAL A 284 20.44 -2.29 -0.06
N PHE A 285 21.06 -1.17 -0.41
CA PHE A 285 20.90 0.07 0.34
C PHE A 285 19.64 0.80 -0.13
N GLY A 286 18.85 1.30 0.83
CA GLY A 286 17.77 2.23 0.54
C GLY A 286 18.32 3.62 0.19
N ARG A 287 17.81 4.68 0.81
CA ARG A 287 18.31 6.05 0.64
C ARG A 287 19.76 6.15 1.07
N ARG A 288 20.61 6.71 0.20
CA ARG A 288 22.06 6.91 0.44
C ARG A 288 22.41 8.35 0.71
N SER A 289 21.60 9.29 0.21
CA SER A 289 21.84 10.73 0.31
C SER A 289 20.52 11.45 0.62
N ASP A 290 20.64 12.61 1.29
CA ASP A 290 19.49 13.49 1.52
C ASP A 290 18.94 14.11 0.22
N ASP A 291 19.72 14.08 -0.86
CA ASP A 291 19.30 14.57 -2.18
C ASP A 291 18.68 13.49 -3.07
N ASP A 292 18.77 12.20 -2.70
CA ASP A 292 18.18 11.12 -3.49
C ASP A 292 16.66 11.32 -3.62
N ILE A 293 16.14 11.16 -4.84
CA ILE A 293 14.73 10.95 -5.06
C ILE A 293 14.50 9.43 -5.05
N THR A 294 13.67 8.92 -4.16
CA THR A 294 13.37 7.51 -4.07
C THR A 294 11.91 7.26 -4.47
N LEU A 295 11.65 6.17 -5.17
CA LEU A 295 10.31 5.75 -5.55
C LEU A 295 10.06 4.33 -5.05
N PHE A 296 8.92 4.14 -4.39
CA PHE A 296 8.41 2.82 -4.03
C PHE A 296 7.15 2.51 -4.83
N LYS A 297 7.13 1.37 -5.54
CA LYS A 297 5.96 0.88 -6.26
C LYS A 297 5.46 -0.41 -5.65
N SER A 298 4.24 -0.37 -5.10
CA SER A 298 3.53 -1.53 -4.56
C SER A 298 2.37 -1.95 -5.46
N VAL A 299 2.19 -3.26 -5.59
CA VAL A 299 0.99 -3.87 -6.18
C VAL A 299 0.32 -4.85 -5.22
N GLY A 300 0.97 -5.08 -4.06
CA GLY A 300 0.52 -5.92 -2.96
C GLY A 300 0.82 -7.40 -3.14
N ALA A 301 1.27 -8.03 -2.08
CA ALA A 301 1.66 -9.43 -2.05
C ALA A 301 0.88 -10.22 -0.99
N SER A 302 0.68 -11.53 -1.20
CA SER A 302 -0.04 -12.39 -0.26
C SER A 302 0.67 -12.55 1.08
N LEU A 303 2.00 -12.38 1.11
CA LEU A 303 2.78 -12.40 2.35
C LEU A 303 2.41 -11.25 3.30
N GLU A 304 2.05 -10.08 2.76
CA GLU A 304 1.62 -8.92 3.55
C GLU A 304 0.28 -9.20 4.26
N ASP A 305 -0.65 -9.87 3.55
CA ASP A 305 -1.93 -10.27 4.11
C ASP A 305 -1.74 -11.31 5.23
N LEU A 306 -0.79 -12.25 5.06
CA LEU A 306 -0.45 -13.26 6.07
C LEU A 306 0.12 -12.59 7.33
N ALA A 307 1.10 -11.71 7.16
CA ALA A 307 1.70 -10.96 8.27
C ALA A 307 0.64 -10.19 9.08
N ALA A 308 -0.25 -9.49 8.39
CA ALA A 308 -1.34 -8.74 9.02
C ALA A 308 -2.32 -9.65 9.77
N ALA A 309 -2.68 -10.80 9.18
CA ALA A 309 -3.59 -11.75 9.81
C ALA A 309 -2.97 -12.41 11.06
N ILE A 310 -1.66 -12.68 11.06
CA ILE A 310 -0.93 -13.21 12.21
C ILE A 310 -0.94 -12.18 13.36
N VAL A 311 -0.54 -10.94 13.09
CA VAL A 311 -0.56 -9.87 14.11
C VAL A 311 -1.94 -9.71 14.71
N LEU A 312 -2.98 -9.67 13.85
CA LEU A 312 -4.36 -9.58 14.32
C LEU A 312 -4.75 -10.74 15.23
N TRP A 313 -4.46 -11.97 14.82
CA TRP A 313 -4.83 -13.17 15.56
C TRP A 313 -4.12 -13.27 16.91
N GLU A 314 -2.82 -13.02 16.94
CA GLU A 314 -2.00 -13.07 18.15
C GLU A 314 -2.28 -11.92 19.12
N GLY A 315 -2.73 -10.77 18.60
CA GLY A 315 -3.13 -9.59 19.40
C GLY A 315 -4.54 -9.67 19.99
N LEU A 316 -5.32 -10.71 19.67
CA LEU A 316 -6.65 -10.87 20.26
C LEU A 316 -6.56 -11.38 21.71
N PRO A 317 -7.50 -10.96 22.58
CA PRO A 317 -7.63 -11.57 23.91
C PRO A 317 -7.80 -13.09 23.78
N GLN A 318 -7.04 -13.81 24.58
CA GLN A 318 -7.20 -15.26 24.72
C GLN A 318 -8.45 -15.50 25.59
N ASP A 319 -9.46 -16.22 25.04
CA ASP A 319 -10.63 -16.67 25.80
C ASP A 319 -10.27 -17.88 26.67
#